data_8119fb18a958bad007cbaccd70dc6ebd
#
_entry.id   8119fb18a958bad007cbaccd70dc6ebd
#
_cell.length_a   1.000
_cell.length_b   1.000
_cell.length_c   1.000
_cell.angle_alpha   90.00
_cell.angle_beta   90.00
_cell.angle_gamma   90.00
#
_symmetry.space_group_name_H-M   'P 1'
#
loop_
_entity.id
_entity.type
_entity.pdbx_description
1 polymer ?
#
loop_
_entity_poly.entity_id
_entity_poly.type
_entity_poly.pdbx_seq_one_letter_code
_entity_poly.pdbx_strand_id
1 'polypeptide(L)'
;MKVLLVSTYELGHQPFGLASPAAWLAEAGAEVSCLDLAVESLDEEAIRAAGLIAVYLPMHTATRLAGIVVPRIRAFNPAAHLCFYGLYAPLNEAFLRTELGGGTVLGGEFESGLVSLYKRLSANGSVALEPQSEPVISLIKQDFRVPRREGLPQLSRYAYVEMDQEGRRTVGYTEASRGCKHLCRHCPVVPVYGGRFFVVPRGVVIEDISQQVAGGAEHITFGDPDFFNGVGHAIRLVEELHGQFPDLTYDVTIKVEHLLKYAHHLETLARTGCLFVTTAVESVDDWVLTILDKGHTRDDFVRLVGLARGANLTLSPTFIPFLPWTSREGYLDLLRLLAGLGLVDYVAPVQLAIRL
;
A
#
# COMPACT_ATOMS: atom_id res chain seq x y z
N MET A 1 24.36 -11.72 10.81
CA MET A 1 24.38 -11.30 9.38
C MET A 1 23.60 -9.98 9.28
N LYS A 2 24.15 -9.00 8.54
CA LYS A 2 23.46 -7.72 8.28
C LYS A 2 22.40 -7.89 7.19
N VAL A 3 21.26 -7.25 7.37
CA VAL A 3 20.14 -7.22 6.45
C VAL A 3 19.90 -5.79 6.01
N LEU A 4 19.86 -5.54 4.70
CA LEU A 4 19.48 -4.27 4.13
C LEU A 4 18.10 -4.39 3.45
N LEU A 5 17.12 -3.65 3.95
CA LEU A 5 15.80 -3.49 3.33
C LEU A 5 15.81 -2.26 2.43
N VAL A 6 15.37 -2.41 1.20
CA VAL A 6 15.41 -1.33 0.18
C VAL A 6 14.02 -1.08 -0.36
N SER A 7 13.57 0.18 -0.30
CA SER A 7 12.41 0.69 -1.03
C SER A 7 12.88 1.57 -2.19
N THR A 8 12.17 1.51 -3.31
CA THR A 8 12.41 2.41 -4.44
C THR A 8 11.30 3.42 -4.63
N TYR A 9 10.08 3.09 -4.19
CA TYR A 9 8.91 3.97 -4.31
C TYR A 9 7.69 3.40 -3.57
N GLU A 10 7.00 4.23 -2.77
CA GLU A 10 5.74 3.90 -2.10
C GLU A 10 4.78 5.12 -2.10
N LEU A 11 4.39 5.59 -3.29
CA LEU A 11 3.45 6.72 -3.51
C LEU A 11 3.80 8.01 -2.74
N GLY A 12 5.07 8.22 -2.41
CA GLY A 12 5.53 9.37 -1.63
C GLY A 12 5.36 9.22 -0.12
N HIS A 13 4.93 8.07 0.38
CA HIS A 13 4.86 7.79 1.81
C HIS A 13 6.17 7.22 2.36
N GLN A 14 6.37 7.37 3.67
CA GLN A 14 7.42 6.65 4.38
C GLN A 14 7.13 5.15 4.29
N PRO A 15 8.07 4.32 3.80
CA PRO A 15 7.76 2.97 3.37
C PRO A 15 7.41 2.03 4.54
N PHE A 16 6.11 1.68 4.61
CA PHE A 16 5.58 0.69 5.54
C PHE A 16 6.20 -0.69 5.30
N GLY A 17 6.44 -1.03 4.03
CA GLY A 17 7.08 -2.28 3.66
C GLY A 17 8.56 -2.39 4.05
N LEU A 18 9.20 -1.34 4.56
CA LEU A 18 10.46 -1.42 5.28
C LEU A 18 10.24 -1.51 6.80
N ALA A 19 9.34 -0.67 7.34
CA ALA A 19 9.10 -0.58 8.78
C ALA A 19 8.56 -1.88 9.39
N SER A 20 7.60 -2.54 8.71
CA SER A 20 7.01 -3.80 9.18
C SER A 20 8.04 -4.94 9.24
N PRO A 21 8.73 -5.32 8.15
CA PRO A 21 9.70 -6.41 8.22
C PRO A 21 10.94 -6.07 9.07
N ALA A 22 11.29 -4.78 9.24
CA ALA A 22 12.38 -4.39 10.13
C ALA A 22 12.10 -4.80 11.59
N ALA A 23 10.86 -4.66 12.05
CA ALA A 23 10.47 -5.12 13.40
C ALA A 23 10.64 -6.64 13.54
N TRP A 24 10.17 -7.42 12.59
CA TRP A 24 10.25 -8.88 12.60
C TRP A 24 11.70 -9.40 12.55
N LEU A 25 12.52 -8.82 11.68
CA LEU A 25 13.91 -9.22 11.51
C LEU A 25 14.75 -8.82 12.74
N ALA A 26 14.51 -7.64 13.32
CA ALA A 26 15.18 -7.22 14.54
C ALA A 26 14.83 -8.13 15.73
N GLU A 27 13.56 -8.52 15.90
CA GLU A 27 13.14 -9.51 16.91
C GLU A 27 13.80 -10.88 16.69
N ALA A 28 14.06 -11.25 15.43
CA ALA A 28 14.79 -12.46 15.07
C ALA A 28 16.32 -12.37 15.28
N GLY A 29 16.83 -11.22 15.74
CA GLY A 29 18.25 -10.98 16.03
C GLY A 29 19.07 -10.50 14.83
N ALA A 30 18.43 -10.00 13.74
CA ALA A 30 19.13 -9.40 12.63
C ALA A 30 19.58 -7.97 12.94
N GLU A 31 20.76 -7.59 12.45
CA GLU A 31 21.16 -6.19 12.32
C GLU A 31 20.55 -5.64 11.04
N VAL A 32 19.47 -4.85 11.19
CA VAL A 32 18.65 -4.36 10.06
C VAL A 32 18.95 -2.90 9.79
N SER A 33 19.22 -2.58 8.53
CA SER A 33 19.24 -1.22 7.99
C SER A 33 18.16 -1.05 6.93
N CYS A 34 17.57 0.14 6.84
CA CYS A 34 16.58 0.50 5.84
C CYS A 34 17.16 1.57 4.93
N LEU A 35 16.83 1.52 3.63
CA LEU A 35 17.26 2.49 2.62
C LEU A 35 16.05 2.80 1.71
N ASP A 36 15.56 4.03 1.79
CA ASP A 36 14.48 4.50 0.92
C ASP A 36 14.99 5.39 -0.21
N LEU A 37 15.13 4.82 -1.39
CA LEU A 37 15.64 5.50 -2.58
C LEU A 37 14.68 6.52 -3.19
N ALA A 38 13.46 6.65 -2.67
CA ALA A 38 12.57 7.76 -3.04
C ALA A 38 13.08 9.10 -2.49
N VAL A 39 13.81 9.07 -1.36
CA VAL A 39 14.28 10.27 -0.65
C VAL A 39 15.78 10.22 -0.28
N GLU A 40 16.46 9.10 -0.53
CA GLU A 40 17.89 8.89 -0.22
C GLU A 40 18.67 8.45 -1.47
N SER A 41 20.00 8.61 -1.42
CA SER A 41 20.90 8.03 -2.42
C SER A 41 21.35 6.62 -2.02
N LEU A 42 21.87 5.86 -2.99
CA LEU A 42 22.45 4.53 -2.71
C LEU A 42 23.60 4.67 -1.69
N ASP A 43 23.49 3.88 -0.62
CA ASP A 43 24.52 3.75 0.40
C ASP A 43 25.41 2.54 0.07
N GLU A 44 26.59 2.81 -0.51
CA GLU A 44 27.55 1.76 -0.88
C GLU A 44 28.05 0.96 0.32
N GLU A 45 28.26 1.61 1.46
CA GLU A 45 28.79 0.94 2.66
C GLU A 45 27.77 -0.04 3.20
N ALA A 46 26.51 0.38 3.34
CA ALA A 46 25.43 -0.49 3.76
C ALA A 46 25.22 -1.67 2.79
N ILE A 47 25.29 -1.41 1.47
CA ILE A 47 25.16 -2.45 0.44
C ILE A 47 26.31 -3.48 0.57
N ARG A 48 27.57 -3.03 0.68
CA ARG A 48 28.74 -3.92 0.78
C ARG A 48 28.74 -4.76 2.06
N ALA A 49 28.20 -4.22 3.14
CA ALA A 49 28.15 -4.88 4.45
C ALA A 49 27.02 -5.92 4.57
N ALA A 50 25.98 -5.86 3.70
CA ALA A 50 24.82 -6.71 3.81
C ALA A 50 25.05 -8.12 3.27
N GLY A 51 24.66 -9.14 4.03
CA GLY A 51 24.59 -10.53 3.55
C GLY A 51 23.25 -10.85 2.88
N LEU A 52 22.20 -10.15 3.28
CA LEU A 52 20.87 -10.21 2.67
C LEU A 52 20.43 -8.80 2.28
N ILE A 53 20.07 -8.61 1.03
CA ILE A 53 19.45 -7.37 0.51
C ILE A 53 18.05 -7.72 0.03
N ALA A 54 17.03 -7.15 0.68
CA ALA A 54 15.63 -7.40 0.36
C ALA A 54 14.99 -6.13 -0.19
N VAL A 55 14.46 -6.22 -1.43
CA VAL A 55 13.89 -5.11 -2.20
C VAL A 55 12.37 -5.19 -2.16
N TYR A 56 11.74 -4.14 -1.66
CA TYR A 56 10.28 -4.04 -1.53
C TYR A 56 9.62 -3.60 -2.83
N LEU A 57 8.63 -4.36 -3.27
CA LEU A 57 7.91 -4.15 -4.52
C LEU A 57 6.38 -4.07 -4.26
N PRO A 58 5.87 -2.94 -3.75
CA PRO A 58 4.44 -2.77 -3.50
C PRO A 58 3.63 -2.56 -4.78
N MET A 59 4.25 -2.06 -5.85
CA MET A 59 3.56 -1.65 -7.07
C MET A 59 4.44 -1.72 -8.32
N HIS A 60 3.81 -1.52 -9.48
CA HIS A 60 4.46 -1.54 -10.77
C HIS A 60 5.66 -0.56 -10.88
N THR A 61 5.49 0.69 -10.41
CA THR A 61 6.57 1.69 -10.46
C THR A 61 7.80 1.24 -9.69
N ALA A 62 7.61 0.71 -8.47
CA ALA A 62 8.71 0.17 -7.67
C ALA A 62 9.43 -0.98 -8.39
N THR A 63 8.69 -1.87 -9.07
CA THR A 63 9.28 -2.96 -9.85
C THR A 63 10.14 -2.45 -11.01
N ARG A 64 9.69 -1.42 -11.72
CA ARG A 64 10.48 -0.80 -12.81
C ARG A 64 11.75 -0.13 -12.29
N LEU A 65 11.65 0.59 -11.19
CA LEU A 65 12.81 1.24 -10.55
C LEU A 65 13.80 0.21 -10.01
N ALA A 66 13.32 -0.92 -9.47
CA ALA A 66 14.19 -2.03 -9.07
C ALA A 66 15.04 -2.56 -10.25
N GLY A 67 14.48 -2.62 -11.47
CA GLY A 67 15.23 -2.97 -12.69
C GLY A 67 16.42 -2.05 -12.97
N ILE A 68 16.37 -0.81 -12.53
CA ILE A 68 17.47 0.18 -12.67
C ILE A 68 18.45 0.08 -11.50
N VAL A 69 17.94 -0.10 -10.29
CA VAL A 69 18.72 -0.02 -9.04
C VAL A 69 19.48 -1.33 -8.77
N VAL A 70 18.86 -2.48 -8.97
CA VAL A 70 19.42 -3.79 -8.61
C VAL A 70 20.74 -4.10 -9.34
N PRO A 71 20.95 -3.78 -10.62
CA PRO A 71 22.25 -3.93 -11.28
C PRO A 71 23.36 -3.14 -10.57
N ARG A 72 23.07 -1.95 -10.06
CA ARG A 72 24.03 -1.13 -9.29
C ARG A 72 24.33 -1.76 -7.93
N ILE A 73 23.31 -2.26 -7.23
CA ILE A 73 23.48 -3.01 -5.97
C ILE A 73 24.38 -4.22 -6.19
N ARG A 74 24.13 -4.98 -7.26
CA ARG A 74 24.95 -6.15 -7.63
C ARG A 74 26.40 -5.79 -7.93
N ALA A 75 26.64 -4.64 -8.56
CA ALA A 75 28.02 -4.17 -8.84
C ALA A 75 28.79 -3.88 -7.54
N PHE A 76 28.12 -3.37 -6.49
CA PHE A 76 28.74 -3.11 -5.20
C PHE A 76 28.88 -4.38 -4.34
N ASN A 77 27.91 -5.29 -4.39
CA ASN A 77 27.93 -6.53 -3.61
C ASN A 77 27.35 -7.72 -4.40
N PRO A 78 28.15 -8.37 -5.24
CA PRO A 78 27.70 -9.53 -6.01
C PRO A 78 27.42 -10.77 -5.15
N ALA A 79 27.96 -10.83 -3.91
CA ALA A 79 27.84 -11.97 -3.02
C ALA A 79 26.57 -11.92 -2.16
N ALA A 80 25.91 -10.77 -2.01
CA ALA A 80 24.71 -10.66 -1.21
C ALA A 80 23.57 -11.51 -1.80
N HIS A 81 22.83 -12.19 -0.93
CA HIS A 81 21.58 -12.83 -1.32
C HIS A 81 20.52 -11.75 -1.62
N LEU A 82 19.96 -11.79 -2.84
CA LEU A 82 18.87 -10.88 -3.22
C LEU A 82 17.51 -11.54 -2.98
N CYS A 83 16.67 -10.85 -2.22
CA CYS A 83 15.26 -11.18 -2.02
C CYS A 83 14.38 -10.04 -2.55
N PHE A 84 13.29 -10.39 -3.24
CA PHE A 84 12.25 -9.44 -3.64
C PHE A 84 10.97 -9.78 -2.89
N TYR A 85 10.30 -8.78 -2.33
CA TYR A 85 9.09 -9.03 -1.55
C TYR A 85 8.03 -7.92 -1.73
N GLY A 86 6.80 -8.24 -1.36
CA GLY A 86 5.65 -7.36 -1.49
C GLY A 86 4.66 -7.83 -2.56
N LEU A 87 3.63 -7.02 -2.80
CA LEU A 87 2.49 -7.41 -3.64
C LEU A 87 2.90 -7.76 -5.09
N TYR A 88 3.82 -6.99 -5.66
CA TYR A 88 4.23 -7.15 -7.06
C TYR A 88 5.38 -8.15 -7.26
N ALA A 89 6.02 -8.61 -6.20
CA ALA A 89 7.11 -9.56 -6.32
C ALA A 89 6.66 -10.90 -6.95
N PRO A 90 5.63 -11.61 -6.45
CA PRO A 90 5.18 -12.86 -7.08
C PRO A 90 4.62 -12.66 -8.49
N LEU A 91 4.02 -11.50 -8.79
CA LEU A 91 3.48 -11.19 -10.12
C LEU A 91 4.57 -11.03 -11.18
N ASN A 92 5.80 -10.77 -10.76
CA ASN A 92 6.96 -10.56 -11.62
C ASN A 92 8.07 -11.59 -11.37
N GLU A 93 7.76 -12.73 -10.74
CA GLU A 93 8.75 -13.72 -10.30
C GLU A 93 9.75 -14.11 -11.41
N ALA A 94 9.27 -14.42 -12.62
CA ALA A 94 10.12 -14.78 -13.74
C ALA A 94 11.15 -13.69 -14.04
N PHE A 95 10.71 -12.44 -14.24
CA PHE A 95 11.59 -11.30 -14.48
C PHE A 95 12.61 -11.09 -13.36
N LEU A 96 12.16 -11.14 -12.10
CA LEU A 96 13.00 -10.92 -10.93
C LEU A 96 14.11 -11.98 -10.80
N ARG A 97 13.81 -13.23 -11.15
CA ARG A 97 14.78 -14.34 -11.12
C ARG A 97 15.73 -14.32 -12.30
N THR A 98 15.21 -14.17 -13.52
CA THR A 98 16.02 -14.30 -14.74
C THR A 98 16.82 -13.05 -15.06
N GLU A 99 16.21 -11.88 -14.94
CA GLU A 99 16.85 -10.62 -15.35
C GLU A 99 17.58 -9.92 -14.19
N LEU A 100 17.09 -10.05 -12.97
CA LEU A 100 17.67 -9.38 -11.80
C LEU A 100 18.45 -10.31 -10.88
N GLY A 101 18.49 -11.60 -11.15
CA GLY A 101 19.23 -12.60 -10.38
C GLY A 101 18.67 -12.79 -8.96
N GLY A 102 17.35 -12.64 -8.76
CA GLY A 102 16.69 -12.83 -7.47
C GLY A 102 16.80 -14.27 -6.98
N GLY A 103 17.40 -14.46 -5.80
CA GLY A 103 17.48 -15.76 -5.14
C GLY A 103 16.16 -16.16 -4.48
N THR A 104 15.43 -15.20 -3.92
CA THR A 104 14.16 -15.43 -3.21
C THR A 104 13.12 -14.41 -3.63
N VAL A 105 11.87 -14.85 -3.76
CA VAL A 105 10.69 -14.00 -4.05
C VAL A 105 9.61 -14.32 -3.05
N LEU A 106 9.05 -13.29 -2.37
CA LEU A 106 8.05 -13.43 -1.31
C LEU A 106 6.87 -12.48 -1.53
N GLY A 107 5.65 -12.97 -1.37
CA GLY A 107 4.41 -12.19 -1.47
C GLY A 107 3.36 -12.62 -0.47
N GLY A 108 2.24 -11.89 -0.44
CA GLY A 108 1.23 -12.06 0.59
C GLY A 108 1.73 -11.57 1.94
N GLU A 109 1.65 -12.44 2.95
CA GLU A 109 2.16 -12.19 4.30
C GLU A 109 3.65 -12.56 4.36
N PHE A 110 4.51 -11.68 3.90
CA PHE A 110 5.92 -11.94 3.57
C PHE A 110 6.88 -11.88 4.76
N GLU A 111 6.53 -11.29 5.89
CA GLU A 111 7.44 -11.03 7.01
C GLU A 111 7.99 -12.33 7.61
N SER A 112 7.13 -13.32 7.83
CA SER A 112 7.57 -14.63 8.33
C SER A 112 8.51 -15.34 7.35
N GLY A 113 8.29 -15.16 6.04
CA GLY A 113 9.18 -15.66 4.98
C GLY A 113 10.57 -14.99 5.03
N LEU A 114 10.62 -13.66 5.24
CA LEU A 114 11.88 -12.93 5.41
C LEU A 114 12.65 -13.39 6.65
N VAL A 115 11.97 -13.65 7.77
CA VAL A 115 12.59 -14.20 8.98
C VAL A 115 13.13 -15.61 8.74
N SER A 116 12.36 -16.47 8.06
CA SER A 116 12.80 -17.82 7.69
C SER A 116 14.06 -17.78 6.83
N LEU A 117 14.05 -16.94 5.79
CA LEU A 117 15.17 -16.70 4.90
C LEU A 117 16.41 -16.22 5.69
N TYR A 118 16.25 -15.22 6.55
CA TYR A 118 17.34 -14.70 7.40
C TYR A 118 17.96 -15.80 8.25
N LYS A 119 17.14 -16.61 8.94
CA LYS A 119 17.61 -17.72 9.78
C LYS A 119 18.37 -18.77 8.97
N ARG A 120 17.84 -19.14 7.79
CA ARG A 120 18.48 -20.12 6.90
C ARG A 120 19.85 -19.65 6.42
N LEU A 121 19.95 -18.40 5.94
CA LEU A 121 21.21 -17.84 5.46
C LEU A 121 22.23 -17.65 6.59
N SER A 122 21.78 -17.30 7.80
CA SER A 122 22.65 -17.12 8.97
C SER A 122 23.20 -18.45 9.50
N ALA A 123 22.44 -19.55 9.39
CA ALA A 123 22.85 -20.87 9.88
C ALA A 123 23.90 -21.55 8.98
N ASN A 124 23.81 -21.35 7.66
CA ASN A 124 24.62 -22.14 6.70
C ASN A 124 25.97 -21.51 6.33
N GLY A 125 26.28 -20.28 6.78
CA GLY A 125 27.57 -19.60 6.52
C GLY A 125 27.92 -19.40 5.04
N SER A 126 27.08 -19.90 4.12
CA SER A 126 27.24 -19.81 2.65
C SER A 126 25.95 -19.22 2.06
N VAL A 127 26.08 -18.02 1.55
CA VAL A 127 24.96 -17.22 1.03
C VAL A 127 24.51 -17.65 -0.37
N ALA A 128 25.29 -18.43 -1.09
CA ALA A 128 25.26 -18.40 -2.55
C ALA A 128 24.38 -19.41 -3.28
N LEU A 129 23.92 -20.52 -2.70
CA LEU A 129 23.37 -21.60 -3.54
C LEU A 129 22.24 -22.46 -2.96
N GLU A 130 21.63 -22.07 -1.84
CA GLU A 130 20.50 -22.85 -1.32
C GLU A 130 19.23 -22.53 -2.10
N PRO A 131 18.50 -23.53 -2.60
CA PRO A 131 17.21 -23.30 -3.24
C PRO A 131 16.23 -22.67 -2.26
N GLN A 132 15.35 -21.82 -2.78
CA GLN A 132 14.31 -21.19 -1.98
C GLN A 132 13.43 -22.29 -1.32
N SER A 133 13.36 -22.27 -0.01
CA SER A 133 12.46 -23.14 0.77
C SER A 133 11.18 -22.44 1.21
N GLU A 134 11.18 -21.11 1.19
CA GLU A 134 10.03 -20.28 1.52
C GLU A 134 9.03 -20.26 0.36
N PRO A 135 7.71 -20.39 0.62
CA PRO A 135 6.71 -20.27 -0.44
C PRO A 135 6.73 -18.86 -1.06
N VAL A 136 6.57 -18.77 -2.39
CA VAL A 136 6.53 -17.48 -3.09
C VAL A 136 5.36 -16.63 -2.62
N ILE A 137 4.20 -17.24 -2.34
CA ILE A 137 3.04 -16.58 -1.75
C ILE A 137 2.70 -17.30 -0.44
N SER A 138 2.71 -16.57 0.66
CA SER A 138 2.23 -17.04 1.95
C SER A 138 0.96 -16.29 2.35
N LEU A 139 -0.07 -17.03 2.72
CA LEU A 139 -1.32 -16.50 3.27
C LEU A 139 -1.59 -17.12 4.66
N ILE A 140 -0.52 -17.41 5.37
CA ILE A 140 -0.60 -17.88 6.75
C ILE A 140 -0.86 -16.67 7.65
N LYS A 141 -1.86 -16.77 8.52
CA LYS A 141 -2.14 -15.72 9.51
C LYS A 141 -0.91 -15.47 10.36
N GLN A 142 -0.52 -14.21 10.47
CA GLN A 142 0.62 -13.77 11.26
C GLN A 142 0.19 -13.07 12.56
N ASP A 143 1.08 -13.08 13.55
CA ASP A 143 0.98 -12.21 14.71
C ASP A 143 1.71 -10.90 14.36
N PHE A 144 0.94 -9.90 13.95
CA PHE A 144 1.49 -8.61 13.50
C PHE A 144 2.32 -7.95 14.60
N ARG A 145 3.42 -7.30 14.20
CA ARG A 145 4.29 -6.51 15.05
C ARG A 145 4.05 -5.02 14.82
N VAL A 146 4.28 -4.21 15.83
CA VAL A 146 4.34 -2.76 15.65
C VAL A 146 5.51 -2.45 14.71
N PRO A 147 5.28 -1.72 13.61
CA PRO A 147 6.34 -1.38 12.66
C PRO A 147 7.48 -0.60 13.32
N ARG A 148 8.72 -0.93 12.97
CA ARG A 148 9.90 -0.23 13.47
C ARG A 148 10.29 0.88 12.51
N ARG A 149 10.10 2.12 12.93
CA ARG A 149 10.36 3.31 12.10
C ARG A 149 11.70 3.98 12.37
N GLU A 150 12.42 3.51 13.39
CA GLU A 150 13.79 3.96 13.68
C GLU A 150 14.71 3.67 12.49
N GLY A 151 15.48 4.67 12.08
CA GLY A 151 16.39 4.55 10.93
C GLY A 151 15.73 4.83 9.56
N LEU A 152 14.41 5.12 9.52
CA LEU A 152 13.77 5.68 8.33
C LEU A 152 13.90 7.22 8.32
N PRO A 153 13.97 7.86 7.14
CA PRO A 153 13.95 9.31 7.03
C PRO A 153 12.72 9.92 7.69
N GLN A 154 12.85 11.16 8.18
CA GLN A 154 11.76 11.87 8.84
C GLN A 154 10.54 12.06 7.93
N LEU A 155 9.33 12.03 8.51
CA LEU A 155 8.05 12.17 7.77
C LEU A 155 7.96 13.45 6.95
N SER A 156 8.61 14.54 7.39
CA SER A 156 8.68 15.81 6.65
C SER A 156 9.34 15.72 5.27
N ARG A 157 10.03 14.64 4.95
CA ARG A 157 10.61 14.36 3.63
C ARG A 157 9.65 13.69 2.65
N TYR A 158 8.45 13.36 3.11
CA TYR A 158 7.45 12.57 2.36
C TYR A 158 6.22 13.41 2.02
N ALA A 159 5.13 12.73 1.71
CA ALA A 159 3.88 13.35 1.32
C ALA A 159 3.30 14.27 2.40
N TYR A 160 2.54 15.24 1.95
CA TYR A 160 1.72 16.12 2.78
C TYR A 160 0.33 16.28 2.16
N VAL A 161 -0.65 16.58 2.99
CA VAL A 161 -1.99 17.01 2.54
C VAL A 161 -2.05 18.53 2.58
N GLU A 162 -2.44 19.17 1.47
CA GLU A 162 -2.73 20.60 1.44
C GLU A 162 -4.15 20.85 1.99
N MET A 163 -4.23 21.79 2.91
CA MET A 163 -5.48 22.25 3.51
C MET A 163 -5.71 23.70 3.07
N ASP A 164 -6.88 24.02 2.51
CA ASP A 164 -7.17 25.29 1.84
C ASP A 164 -6.71 26.57 2.58
N GLN A 165 -6.85 26.62 3.89
CA GLN A 165 -6.47 27.79 4.69
C GLN A 165 -5.53 27.46 5.86
N GLU A 166 -5.33 26.17 6.17
CA GLU A 166 -4.56 25.73 7.33
C GLU A 166 -3.11 25.37 6.99
N GLY A 167 -2.72 25.44 5.70
CA GLY A 167 -1.40 25.07 5.24
C GLY A 167 -1.25 23.60 4.90
N ARG A 168 -0.16 22.96 5.32
CA ARG A 168 0.16 21.57 5.00
C ARG A 168 0.17 20.72 6.25
N ARG A 169 -0.39 19.52 6.16
CA ARG A 169 -0.29 18.48 7.20
C ARG A 169 0.69 17.40 6.77
N THR A 170 1.64 17.08 7.64
CA THR A 170 2.58 15.96 7.44
C THR A 170 1.83 14.64 7.48
N VAL A 171 2.07 13.77 6.50
CA VAL A 171 1.35 12.52 6.32
C VAL A 171 2.16 11.34 6.84
N GLY A 172 1.55 10.56 7.73
CA GLY A 172 1.99 9.21 8.07
C GLY A 172 1.25 8.16 7.22
N TYR A 173 1.71 6.92 7.28
CA TYR A 173 1.12 5.81 6.53
C TYR A 173 1.11 4.53 7.38
N THR A 174 -0.02 3.81 7.38
CA THR A 174 -0.14 2.52 8.07
C THR A 174 -1.14 1.61 7.37
N GLU A 175 -1.22 0.36 7.78
CA GLU A 175 -2.20 -0.63 7.30
C GLU A 175 -3.02 -1.17 8.47
N ALA A 176 -4.36 -1.10 8.38
CA ALA A 176 -5.28 -1.73 9.33
C ALA A 176 -5.74 -3.12 8.87
N SER A 177 -5.59 -3.40 7.57
CA SER A 177 -5.79 -4.73 7.00
C SER A 177 -4.97 -4.92 5.73
N ARG A 178 -4.72 -6.18 5.37
CA ARG A 178 -4.01 -6.58 4.14
C ARG A 178 -4.85 -7.52 3.31
N GLY A 179 -4.68 -7.47 1.98
CA GLY A 179 -5.49 -8.24 1.07
C GLY A 179 -6.89 -7.67 0.88
N CYS A 180 -7.73 -8.35 0.11
CA CYS A 180 -9.07 -7.87 -0.22
C CYS A 180 -10.00 -9.06 -0.46
N LYS A 181 -11.22 -9.00 0.06
CA LYS A 181 -12.22 -10.06 -0.15
C LYS A 181 -12.87 -10.04 -1.54
N HIS A 182 -12.65 -8.97 -2.31
CA HIS A 182 -13.18 -8.84 -3.66
C HIS A 182 -12.27 -9.49 -4.70
N LEU A 183 -12.85 -9.86 -5.83
CA LEU A 183 -12.20 -10.57 -6.94
C LEU A 183 -12.20 -9.74 -8.24
N CYS A 184 -12.06 -8.42 -8.13
CA CYS A 184 -12.02 -7.53 -9.29
C CYS A 184 -10.91 -7.94 -10.27
N ARG A 185 -11.26 -8.13 -11.55
CA ARG A 185 -10.39 -8.82 -12.53
C ARG A 185 -9.12 -8.08 -12.92
N HIS A 186 -9.08 -6.76 -12.77
CA HIS A 186 -7.90 -5.94 -13.08
C HIS A 186 -6.96 -5.74 -11.87
N CYS A 187 -7.39 -6.17 -10.68
CA CYS A 187 -6.71 -5.82 -9.43
C CYS A 187 -5.52 -6.75 -9.14
N PRO A 188 -4.31 -6.23 -8.89
CA PRO A 188 -3.11 -7.01 -8.59
C PRO A 188 -3.18 -7.75 -7.24
N VAL A 189 -4.10 -7.37 -6.35
CA VAL A 189 -4.30 -8.03 -5.05
C VAL A 189 -4.88 -9.43 -5.24
N VAL A 190 -5.74 -9.62 -6.24
CA VAL A 190 -6.47 -10.87 -6.47
C VAL A 190 -5.56 -12.07 -6.74
N PRO A 191 -4.56 -12.01 -7.63
CA PRO A 191 -3.65 -13.14 -7.89
C PRO A 191 -2.84 -13.55 -6.65
N VAL A 192 -2.62 -12.64 -5.71
CA VAL A 192 -1.82 -12.88 -4.50
C VAL A 192 -2.70 -13.36 -3.34
N TYR A 193 -3.83 -12.69 -3.08
CA TYR A 193 -4.66 -12.95 -1.91
C TYR A 193 -5.88 -13.83 -2.19
N GLY A 194 -6.35 -13.95 -3.44
CA GLY A 194 -7.44 -14.83 -3.83
C GLY A 194 -8.75 -14.61 -3.06
N GLY A 195 -9.09 -13.37 -2.72
CA GLY A 195 -10.27 -13.05 -1.92
C GLY A 195 -10.07 -13.15 -0.40
N ARG A 196 -8.86 -13.39 0.07
CA ARG A 196 -8.53 -13.38 1.51
C ARG A 196 -8.09 -12.00 1.97
N PHE A 197 -8.36 -11.67 3.22
CA PHE A 197 -7.81 -10.49 3.88
C PHE A 197 -7.49 -10.80 5.35
N PHE A 198 -6.56 -10.05 5.92
CA PHE A 198 -6.09 -10.20 7.28
C PHE A 198 -6.21 -8.86 7.99
N VAL A 199 -6.78 -8.88 9.18
CA VAL A 199 -6.95 -7.70 10.03
C VAL A 199 -5.72 -7.56 10.92
N VAL A 200 -5.11 -6.38 10.92
CA VAL A 200 -4.04 -6.03 11.87
C VAL A 200 -4.70 -5.69 13.22
N PRO A 201 -4.24 -6.24 14.35
CA PRO A 201 -4.80 -5.90 15.67
C PRO A 201 -4.77 -4.39 15.93
N ARG A 202 -5.89 -3.83 16.43
CA ARG A 202 -6.01 -2.38 16.66
C ARG A 202 -4.87 -1.80 17.49
N GLY A 203 -4.47 -2.49 18.56
CA GLY A 203 -3.34 -2.04 19.38
C GLY A 203 -2.04 -1.86 18.61
N VAL A 204 -1.78 -2.73 17.61
CA VAL A 204 -0.61 -2.60 16.73
C VAL A 204 -0.73 -1.35 15.85
N VAL A 205 -1.93 -1.12 15.26
CA VAL A 205 -2.17 0.03 14.38
C VAL A 205 -2.09 1.34 15.18
N ILE A 206 -2.73 1.42 16.34
CA ILE A 206 -2.71 2.60 17.20
C ILE A 206 -1.30 2.92 17.68
N GLU A 207 -0.54 1.92 18.09
CA GLU A 207 0.86 2.12 18.52
C GLU A 207 1.74 2.62 17.38
N ASP A 208 1.57 2.07 16.16
CA ASP A 208 2.28 2.56 14.98
C ASP A 208 1.93 4.00 14.66
N ILE A 209 0.62 4.37 14.74
CA ILE A 209 0.17 5.75 14.55
C ILE A 209 0.73 6.66 15.65
N SER A 210 0.76 6.21 16.91
CA SER A 210 1.32 6.98 18.03
C SER A 210 2.79 7.35 17.80
N GLN A 211 3.61 6.42 17.29
CA GLN A 211 4.99 6.70 16.90
C GLN A 211 5.08 7.76 15.80
N GLN A 212 4.19 7.69 14.81
CA GLN A 212 4.16 8.65 13.71
C GLN A 212 3.70 10.05 14.15
N VAL A 213 2.69 10.13 15.02
CA VAL A 213 2.24 11.40 15.63
C VAL A 213 3.36 12.01 16.47
N ALA A 214 4.07 11.21 17.27
CA ALA A 214 5.27 11.66 17.99
C ALA A 214 6.38 12.13 17.04
N GLY A 215 6.45 11.58 15.82
CA GLY A 215 7.34 11.99 14.72
C GLY A 215 6.82 13.18 13.89
N GLY A 216 5.69 13.78 14.26
CA GLY A 216 5.12 14.97 13.63
C GLY A 216 4.04 14.69 12.56
N ALA A 217 3.46 13.50 12.50
CA ALA A 217 2.31 13.23 11.64
C ALA A 217 1.06 13.97 12.15
N GLU A 218 0.37 14.64 11.23
CA GLU A 218 -0.89 15.36 11.45
C GLU A 218 -2.04 14.73 10.64
N HIS A 219 -1.69 13.81 9.75
CA HIS A 219 -2.62 13.05 8.93
C HIS A 219 -2.11 11.62 8.73
N ILE A 220 -3.00 10.64 8.64
CA ILE A 220 -2.65 9.24 8.37
C ILE A 220 -3.36 8.74 7.11
N THR A 221 -2.62 8.28 6.14
CA THR A 221 -3.16 7.50 5.03
C THR A 221 -3.21 6.02 5.42
N PHE A 222 -4.39 5.41 5.37
CA PHE A 222 -4.54 3.96 5.52
C PHE A 222 -4.32 3.26 4.18
N GLY A 223 -3.31 2.41 4.09
CA GLY A 223 -2.91 1.69 2.88
C GLY A 223 -3.75 0.45 2.54
N ASP A 224 -4.85 0.26 3.23
CA ASP A 224 -5.78 -0.85 3.02
C ASP A 224 -6.34 -0.85 1.59
N PRO A 225 -6.35 -1.98 0.86
CA PRO A 225 -6.97 -2.04 -0.46
C PRO A 225 -8.48 -1.76 -0.44
N ASP A 226 -9.14 -2.05 0.68
CA ASP A 226 -10.51 -1.67 0.99
C ASP A 226 -10.70 -1.67 2.51
N PHE A 227 -10.75 -0.50 3.10
CA PHE A 227 -10.83 -0.32 4.55
C PHE A 227 -12.07 -0.96 5.18
N PHE A 228 -13.16 -1.11 4.40
CA PHE A 228 -14.38 -1.78 4.83
C PHE A 228 -14.42 -3.28 4.58
N ASN A 229 -13.30 -3.92 4.21
CA ASN A 229 -13.21 -5.38 4.24
C ASN A 229 -13.63 -5.95 5.60
N GLY A 230 -13.20 -5.28 6.68
CA GLY A 230 -13.58 -5.57 8.06
C GLY A 230 -14.28 -4.39 8.72
N VAL A 231 -15.47 -3.99 8.24
CA VAL A 231 -16.15 -2.75 8.67
C VAL A 231 -16.25 -2.57 10.18
N GLY A 232 -16.60 -3.61 10.95
CA GLY A 232 -16.69 -3.51 12.41
C GLY A 232 -15.34 -3.32 13.09
N HIS A 233 -14.22 -3.74 12.47
CA HIS A 233 -12.87 -3.43 12.92
C HIS A 233 -12.51 -2.00 12.57
N ALA A 234 -12.73 -1.59 11.34
CA ALA A 234 -12.45 -0.27 10.81
C ALA A 234 -13.11 0.85 11.64
N ILE A 235 -14.42 0.71 11.91
CA ILE A 235 -15.16 1.72 12.69
C ILE A 235 -14.64 1.82 14.12
N ARG A 236 -14.42 0.70 14.82
CA ARG A 236 -13.85 0.74 16.18
C ARG A 236 -12.44 1.32 16.21
N LEU A 237 -11.66 1.10 15.14
CA LEU A 237 -10.31 1.66 15.03
C LEU A 237 -10.35 3.19 14.93
N VAL A 238 -11.17 3.74 14.03
CA VAL A 238 -11.22 5.20 13.83
C VAL A 238 -11.89 5.93 15.00
N GLU A 239 -12.84 5.29 15.71
CA GLU A 239 -13.41 5.83 16.95
C GLU A 239 -12.36 5.86 18.08
N GLU A 240 -11.57 4.79 18.23
CA GLU A 240 -10.47 4.73 19.19
C GLU A 240 -9.37 5.74 18.85
N LEU A 241 -9.01 5.84 17.57
CA LEU A 241 -8.02 6.80 17.06
C LEU A 241 -8.44 8.24 17.36
N HIS A 242 -9.68 8.63 17.03
CA HIS A 242 -10.21 9.95 17.28
C HIS A 242 -10.30 10.26 18.79
N GLY A 243 -10.59 9.25 19.62
CA GLY A 243 -10.59 9.39 21.08
C GLY A 243 -9.21 9.69 21.67
N GLN A 244 -8.14 9.15 21.08
CA GLN A 244 -6.76 9.38 21.51
C GLN A 244 -6.12 10.61 20.85
N PHE A 245 -6.45 10.90 19.60
CA PHE A 245 -5.87 11.98 18.78
C PHE A 245 -7.01 12.75 18.08
N PRO A 246 -7.74 13.64 18.78
CA PRO A 246 -8.92 14.31 18.23
C PRO A 246 -8.64 15.19 17.01
N ASP A 247 -7.44 15.76 16.92
CA ASP A 247 -7.03 16.67 15.84
C ASP A 247 -6.39 15.94 14.65
N LEU A 248 -6.09 14.64 14.80
CA LEU A 248 -5.51 13.82 13.75
C LEU A 248 -6.54 13.51 12.68
N THR A 249 -6.21 13.79 11.44
CA THR A 249 -7.05 13.44 10.31
C THR A 249 -6.53 12.18 9.60
N TYR A 250 -7.38 11.60 8.76
CA TYR A 250 -6.99 10.42 7.97
C TYR A 250 -7.73 10.35 6.64
N ASP A 251 -7.22 9.52 5.74
CA ASP A 251 -7.91 9.08 4.54
C ASP A 251 -7.89 7.56 4.40
N VAL A 252 -8.86 7.04 3.66
CA VAL A 252 -9.05 5.60 3.44
C VAL A 252 -9.45 5.30 2.00
N THR A 253 -9.17 4.09 1.53
CA THR A 253 -9.72 3.57 0.29
C THR A 253 -10.88 2.63 0.59
N ILE A 254 -12.06 2.87 -0.01
CA ILE A 254 -13.26 2.02 0.15
C ILE A 254 -13.96 1.87 -1.20
N LYS A 255 -14.36 0.64 -1.54
CA LYS A 255 -15.18 0.36 -2.74
C LYS A 255 -16.55 1.01 -2.68
N VAL A 256 -17.08 1.43 -3.84
CA VAL A 256 -18.47 1.94 -4.00
C VAL A 256 -19.49 0.99 -3.39
N GLU A 257 -19.41 -0.31 -3.66
CA GLU A 257 -20.29 -1.35 -3.11
C GLU A 257 -20.32 -1.34 -1.58
N HIS A 258 -19.14 -1.21 -0.94
CA HIS A 258 -19.05 -1.18 0.52
C HIS A 258 -19.56 0.13 1.11
N LEU A 259 -19.27 1.26 0.48
CA LEU A 259 -19.80 2.56 0.92
C LEU A 259 -21.33 2.59 0.89
N LEU A 260 -21.95 2.02 -0.14
CA LEU A 260 -23.41 1.91 -0.23
C LEU A 260 -23.97 0.93 0.80
N LYS A 261 -23.36 -0.24 0.95
CA LYS A 261 -23.80 -1.28 1.90
C LYS A 261 -23.76 -0.80 3.34
N TYR A 262 -22.76 -0.01 3.69
CA TYR A 262 -22.49 0.49 5.02
C TYR A 262 -22.66 2.01 5.11
N ALA A 263 -23.59 2.58 4.33
CA ALA A 263 -23.81 4.03 4.26
C ALA A 263 -24.07 4.70 5.61
N HIS A 264 -24.64 3.96 6.58
CA HIS A 264 -24.88 4.44 7.95
C HIS A 264 -23.58 4.73 8.73
N HIS A 265 -22.40 4.36 8.24
CA HIS A 265 -21.12 4.69 8.84
C HIS A 265 -20.43 5.92 8.20
N LEU A 266 -20.98 6.50 7.13
CA LEU A 266 -20.35 7.66 6.48
C LEU A 266 -20.22 8.86 7.41
N GLU A 267 -21.26 9.15 8.21
CA GLU A 267 -21.21 10.18 9.24
C GLU A 267 -20.16 9.89 10.34
N THR A 268 -19.96 8.62 10.69
CA THR A 268 -18.92 8.23 11.64
C THR A 268 -17.55 8.53 11.07
N LEU A 269 -17.27 8.19 9.81
CA LEU A 269 -15.99 8.53 9.17
C LEU A 269 -15.75 10.05 9.18
N ALA A 270 -16.73 10.85 8.76
CA ALA A 270 -16.62 12.31 8.76
C ALA A 270 -16.36 12.86 10.18
N ARG A 271 -17.10 12.41 11.17
CA ARG A 271 -16.98 12.85 12.58
C ARG A 271 -15.66 12.46 13.22
N THR A 272 -15.04 11.36 12.81
CA THR A 272 -13.77 10.87 13.36
C THR A 272 -12.54 11.40 12.64
N GLY A 273 -12.69 12.39 11.73
CA GLY A 273 -11.57 13.07 11.08
C GLY A 273 -11.16 12.51 9.71
N CYS A 274 -12.02 11.72 9.04
CA CYS A 274 -11.79 11.31 7.67
C CYS A 274 -11.90 12.53 6.74
N LEU A 275 -10.79 12.98 6.15
CA LEU A 275 -10.80 14.11 5.22
C LEU A 275 -11.43 13.75 3.88
N PHE A 276 -11.09 12.58 3.36
CA PHE A 276 -11.66 12.08 2.11
C PHE A 276 -11.61 10.55 2.02
N VAL A 277 -12.48 10.01 1.20
CA VAL A 277 -12.47 8.59 0.86
C VAL A 277 -12.09 8.43 -0.60
N THR A 278 -10.96 7.77 -0.85
CA THR A 278 -10.63 7.30 -2.19
C THR A 278 -11.55 6.15 -2.54
N THR A 279 -12.23 6.23 -3.70
CA THR A 279 -13.12 5.16 -4.15
C THR A 279 -12.85 4.77 -5.59
N ALA A 280 -12.51 3.50 -5.79
CA ALA A 280 -12.15 2.93 -7.09
C ALA A 280 -13.42 2.68 -7.93
N VAL A 281 -13.88 3.71 -8.64
CA VAL A 281 -15.05 3.64 -9.55
C VAL A 281 -14.67 2.93 -10.84
N GLU A 282 -13.48 3.21 -11.39
CA GLU A 282 -12.85 2.71 -12.60
C GLU A 282 -13.54 3.14 -13.91
N SER A 283 -14.85 3.03 -14.02
CA SER A 283 -15.63 3.39 -15.23
C SER A 283 -17.02 3.89 -14.86
N VAL A 284 -17.66 4.59 -15.82
CA VAL A 284 -19.07 4.99 -15.76
C VAL A 284 -19.93 4.23 -16.81
N ASP A 285 -19.33 3.24 -17.44
CA ASP A 285 -19.99 2.31 -18.36
C ASP A 285 -20.27 0.99 -17.65
N ASP A 286 -21.53 0.65 -17.47
CA ASP A 286 -21.98 -0.55 -16.73
C ASP A 286 -21.49 -1.85 -17.37
N TRP A 287 -21.32 -1.88 -18.68
CA TRP A 287 -20.75 -3.03 -19.37
C TRP A 287 -19.28 -3.22 -19.00
N VAL A 288 -18.51 -2.14 -18.97
CA VAL A 288 -17.09 -2.15 -18.52
C VAL A 288 -17.00 -2.56 -17.04
N LEU A 289 -17.87 -2.01 -16.18
CA LEU A 289 -17.92 -2.37 -14.76
C LEU A 289 -18.24 -3.86 -14.57
N THR A 290 -19.09 -4.43 -15.41
CA THR A 290 -19.38 -5.88 -15.42
C THR A 290 -18.15 -6.71 -15.84
N ILE A 291 -17.43 -6.28 -16.88
CA ILE A 291 -16.19 -6.96 -17.32
C ILE A 291 -15.14 -6.96 -16.18
N LEU A 292 -14.99 -5.83 -15.49
CA LEU A 292 -14.04 -5.66 -14.39
C LEU A 292 -14.48 -6.33 -13.10
N ASP A 293 -15.70 -6.82 -13.01
CA ASP A 293 -16.33 -7.42 -11.82
C ASP A 293 -16.29 -6.48 -10.62
N LYS A 294 -16.77 -5.23 -10.83
CA LYS A 294 -16.69 -4.17 -9.82
C LYS A 294 -17.78 -4.25 -8.74
N GLY A 295 -18.91 -4.90 -9.01
CA GLY A 295 -20.03 -5.06 -8.08
C GLY A 295 -20.85 -3.80 -7.85
N HIS A 296 -20.74 -2.78 -8.72
CA HIS A 296 -21.55 -1.57 -8.69
C HIS A 296 -21.84 -1.09 -10.12
N THR A 297 -22.83 -0.21 -10.26
CA THR A 297 -23.25 0.43 -11.50
C THR A 297 -22.93 1.93 -11.48
N ARG A 298 -23.14 2.59 -12.64
CA ARG A 298 -23.10 4.06 -12.73
C ARG A 298 -24.08 4.72 -11.76
N ASP A 299 -25.31 4.22 -11.68
CA ASP A 299 -26.35 4.77 -10.81
C ASP A 299 -25.99 4.60 -9.33
N ASP A 300 -25.32 3.50 -8.97
CA ASP A 300 -24.77 3.29 -7.63
C ASP A 300 -23.74 4.36 -7.28
N PHE A 301 -22.85 4.71 -8.21
CA PHE A 301 -21.88 5.78 -7.99
C PHE A 301 -22.56 7.15 -7.83
N VAL A 302 -23.53 7.48 -8.67
CA VAL A 302 -24.31 8.72 -8.55
C VAL A 302 -25.03 8.81 -7.20
N ARG A 303 -25.66 7.72 -6.77
CA ARG A 303 -26.32 7.61 -5.46
C ARG A 303 -25.31 7.81 -4.31
N LEU A 304 -24.15 7.19 -4.42
CA LEU A 304 -23.07 7.32 -3.41
C LEU A 304 -22.63 8.78 -3.24
N VAL A 305 -22.44 9.52 -4.32
CA VAL A 305 -22.07 10.95 -4.27
C VAL A 305 -23.09 11.76 -3.46
N GLY A 306 -24.39 11.48 -3.65
CA GLY A 306 -25.46 12.12 -2.86
C GLY A 306 -25.37 11.78 -1.36
N LEU A 307 -25.16 10.52 -1.03
CA LEU A 307 -25.03 10.05 0.36
C LEU A 307 -23.78 10.63 1.06
N ALA A 308 -22.64 10.65 0.37
CA ALA A 308 -21.41 11.20 0.94
C ALA A 308 -21.54 12.70 1.22
N ARG A 309 -22.17 13.46 0.30
CA ARG A 309 -22.48 14.88 0.55
C ARG A 309 -23.39 15.08 1.76
N GLY A 310 -24.43 14.26 1.88
CA GLY A 310 -25.33 14.31 3.05
C GLY A 310 -24.62 14.04 4.38
N ALA A 311 -23.55 13.25 4.35
CA ALA A 311 -22.71 12.94 5.50
C ALA A 311 -21.51 13.89 5.70
N ASN A 312 -21.37 14.95 4.89
CA ASN A 312 -20.21 15.85 4.84
C ASN A 312 -18.87 15.11 4.65
N LEU A 313 -18.88 14.04 3.85
CA LEU A 313 -17.73 13.23 3.54
C LEU A 313 -17.27 13.47 2.11
N THR A 314 -16.02 13.86 1.92
CA THR A 314 -15.43 14.09 0.60
C THR A 314 -15.10 12.75 -0.07
N LEU A 315 -15.46 12.60 -1.35
CA LEU A 315 -15.04 11.48 -2.19
C LEU A 315 -13.93 11.92 -3.14
N SER A 316 -12.89 11.10 -3.24
CA SER A 316 -11.82 11.19 -4.24
C SER A 316 -11.94 9.97 -5.18
N PRO A 317 -12.79 10.03 -6.23
CA PRO A 317 -13.00 8.88 -7.09
C PRO A 317 -11.83 8.67 -8.05
N THR A 318 -11.48 7.41 -8.30
CA THR A 318 -10.44 7.03 -9.24
C THR A 318 -11.01 6.28 -10.43
N PHE A 319 -10.35 6.45 -11.59
CA PHE A 319 -10.81 5.92 -12.86
C PHE A 319 -9.68 5.29 -13.67
N ILE A 320 -10.04 4.35 -14.55
CA ILE A 320 -9.17 3.83 -15.61
C ILE A 320 -9.82 4.19 -16.97
N PRO A 321 -9.65 5.43 -17.43
CA PRO A 321 -10.41 5.93 -18.59
C PRO A 321 -9.98 5.33 -19.92
N PHE A 322 -8.76 4.78 -20.04
CA PHE A 322 -8.25 4.21 -21.28
C PHE A 322 -8.14 2.69 -21.20
N LEU A 323 -9.30 2.06 -21.14
CA LEU A 323 -9.47 0.62 -21.27
C LEU A 323 -9.60 0.22 -22.77
N PRO A 324 -9.33 -1.03 -23.17
CA PRO A 324 -9.50 -1.50 -24.55
C PRO A 324 -10.91 -1.29 -25.10
N TRP A 325 -11.90 -1.14 -24.24
CA TRP A 325 -13.32 -0.99 -24.59
C TRP A 325 -13.82 0.45 -24.47
N THR A 326 -13.00 1.39 -24.04
CA THR A 326 -13.41 2.79 -23.89
C THR A 326 -13.42 3.48 -25.26
N SER A 327 -14.59 3.91 -25.68
CA SER A 327 -14.74 4.77 -26.88
C SER A 327 -14.47 6.23 -26.53
N ARG A 328 -14.31 7.07 -27.56
CA ARG A 328 -14.25 8.53 -27.40
C ARG A 328 -15.50 9.08 -26.73
N GLU A 329 -16.66 8.58 -27.12
CA GLU A 329 -17.96 8.95 -26.56
C GLU A 329 -18.07 8.56 -25.10
N GLY A 330 -17.58 7.36 -24.71
CA GLY A 330 -17.53 6.89 -23.33
C GLY A 330 -16.61 7.76 -22.46
N TYR A 331 -15.46 8.20 -23.00
CA TYR A 331 -14.61 9.14 -22.29
C TYR A 331 -15.26 10.51 -22.09
N LEU A 332 -15.94 11.05 -23.13
CA LEU A 332 -16.69 12.29 -23.01
C LEU A 332 -17.85 12.18 -22.02
N ASP A 333 -18.51 11.03 -21.93
CA ASP A 333 -19.57 10.76 -20.97
C ASP A 333 -19.04 10.77 -19.53
N LEU A 334 -17.88 10.15 -19.28
CA LEU A 334 -17.18 10.26 -18.00
C LEU A 334 -16.96 11.72 -17.60
N LEU A 335 -16.37 12.53 -18.47
CA LEU A 335 -16.09 13.94 -18.19
C LEU A 335 -17.37 14.75 -17.90
N ARG A 336 -18.44 14.51 -18.68
CA ARG A 336 -19.75 15.16 -18.48
C ARG A 336 -20.37 14.75 -17.14
N LEU A 337 -20.29 13.47 -16.78
CA LEU A 337 -20.79 12.99 -15.49
C LEU A 337 -20.05 13.64 -14.33
N LEU A 338 -18.72 13.71 -14.39
CA LEU A 338 -17.92 14.36 -13.34
C LEU A 338 -18.27 15.85 -13.19
N ALA A 339 -18.42 16.56 -14.31
CA ALA A 339 -18.84 17.96 -14.30
C ALA A 339 -20.28 18.12 -13.73
N GLY A 340 -21.22 17.28 -14.15
CA GLY A 340 -22.60 17.29 -13.67
C GLY A 340 -22.74 16.95 -12.19
N LEU A 341 -21.85 16.09 -11.68
CA LEU A 341 -21.77 15.75 -10.26
C LEU A 341 -20.90 16.75 -9.46
N GLY A 342 -20.28 17.77 -10.04
CA GLY A 342 -19.39 18.71 -9.36
C GLY A 342 -18.19 18.03 -8.72
N LEU A 343 -17.59 17.03 -9.41
CA LEU A 343 -16.46 16.25 -8.91
C LEU A 343 -15.13 16.60 -9.59
N VAL A 344 -15.11 17.62 -10.46
CA VAL A 344 -13.93 17.97 -11.26
C VAL A 344 -12.71 18.24 -10.37
N ASP A 345 -12.88 18.97 -9.27
CA ASP A 345 -11.82 19.33 -8.34
C ASP A 345 -11.42 18.18 -7.37
N TYR A 346 -12.21 17.11 -7.36
CA TYR A 346 -12.00 15.94 -6.49
C TYR A 346 -11.39 14.73 -7.22
N VAL A 347 -11.14 14.85 -8.52
CA VAL A 347 -10.48 13.83 -9.33
C VAL A 347 -9.07 14.31 -9.68
N ALA A 348 -8.06 13.63 -9.17
CA ALA A 348 -6.69 13.98 -9.52
C ALA A 348 -6.47 13.89 -11.05
N PRO A 349 -5.85 14.88 -11.70
CA PRO A 349 -5.70 14.90 -13.17
C PRO A 349 -5.08 13.63 -13.75
N VAL A 350 -4.17 12.99 -13.03
CA VAL A 350 -3.56 11.72 -13.44
C VAL A 350 -4.61 10.61 -13.63
N GLN A 351 -5.69 10.61 -12.85
CA GLN A 351 -6.77 9.63 -12.96
C GLN A 351 -7.54 9.72 -14.28
N LEU A 352 -7.47 10.84 -14.98
CA LEU A 352 -8.06 11.04 -16.30
C LEU A 352 -7.12 10.64 -17.46
N ALA A 353 -5.92 10.15 -17.14
CA ALA A 353 -4.91 9.76 -18.11
C ALA A 353 -4.41 8.30 -17.94
N ILE A 354 -4.93 7.54 -16.96
CA ILE A 354 -4.50 6.17 -16.68
C ILE A 354 -4.96 5.24 -17.81
N ARG A 355 -4.01 4.43 -18.27
CA ARG A 355 -4.22 3.35 -19.24
C ARG A 355 -3.93 2.00 -18.58
N LEU A 356 -4.84 1.05 -18.77
CA LEU A 356 -4.65 -0.34 -18.36
C LEU A 356 -3.80 -1.09 -19.40
#